data_8e6676bc95061b2ee8f7fc140d39a9ba
#
_entry.id   8e6676bc95061b2ee8f7fc140d39a9ba
#
_cell.length_a   1.000
_cell.length_b   1.000
_cell.length_c   1.000
_cell.angle_alpha   90.00
_cell.angle_beta   90.00
_cell.angle_gamma   90.00
#
_symmetry.space_group_name_H-M   'P 1'
#
loop_
_entity.id
_entity.type
_entity.pdbx_description
1 polymer ?
#
loop_
_entity_poly.entity_id
_entity_poly.type
_entity_poly.pdbx_seq_one_letter_code
_entity_poly.pdbx_strand_id
1 'polypeptide(L)'
;AASDVYKRQLPITANGGLIHLGNVPLFICAIIFGKKSGAIAGGVGMGLFDLLSGWTAWAPFTFIIVGLMGFSVGAITEKKKGFGWKVVAILVACVIKIAGYYIAEGIIYGNWITPASSIPGNLLQVGVAAVVVLIISGQLQKLAERMGLCTK
;
A
#
# COMPACT_ATOMS: atom_id res chain seq x y z
N ALA A 1 10.39 22.67 11.42
CA ALA A 1 9.44 22.21 10.38
C ALA A 1 9.47 20.68 10.18
N ALA A 2 10.64 20.04 10.11
CA ALA A 2 10.72 18.57 9.98
C ALA A 2 10.22 17.84 11.24
N SER A 3 10.37 18.42 12.44
CA SER A 3 9.94 17.83 13.71
C SER A 3 8.42 17.75 13.87
N ASP A 4 7.66 18.60 13.17
CA ASP A 4 6.20 18.65 13.32
C ASP A 4 5.47 17.61 12.46
N VAL A 5 6.10 17.14 11.39
CA VAL A 5 5.61 16.02 10.58
C VAL A 5 5.70 14.71 11.35
N TYR A 6 6.75 14.53 12.15
CA TYR A 6 6.91 13.36 13.02
C TYR A 6 5.84 13.23 14.11
N LYS A 7 5.28 14.34 14.59
CA LYS A 7 4.27 14.34 15.67
C LYS A 7 2.88 13.90 15.23
N ARG A 8 2.59 13.89 13.91
CA ARG A 8 1.30 13.46 13.37
C ARG A 8 1.26 12.00 12.95
N GLN A 9 2.37 11.30 13.10
CA GLN A 9 2.54 9.91 12.72
C GLN A 9 2.75 9.11 14.00
N LEU A 10 1.86 8.18 14.31
CA LEU A 10 2.00 7.32 15.48
C LEU A 10 3.21 6.41 15.30
N PRO A 11 4.32 6.59 16.05
CA PRO A 11 5.43 5.67 16.00
C PRO A 11 5.04 4.39 16.74
N ILE A 12 4.73 3.33 16.00
CA ILE A 12 4.36 2.02 16.60
C ILE A 12 5.55 1.06 16.58
N THR A 13 6.64 1.42 15.91
CA THR A 13 7.84 0.59 15.90
C THR A 13 9.02 1.33 16.50
N ALA A 14 9.91 0.59 17.18
CA ALA A 14 11.14 1.13 17.80
C ALA A 14 12.05 1.88 16.81
N ASN A 15 11.90 1.67 15.51
CA ASN A 15 12.67 2.26 14.44
C ASN A 15 11.93 3.40 13.69
N GLY A 16 10.88 3.98 14.27
CA GLY A 16 10.16 5.11 13.65
C GLY A 16 9.27 4.75 12.45
N GLY A 17 8.87 3.48 12.34
CA GLY A 17 7.98 3.04 11.26
C GLY A 17 6.66 3.80 11.25
N LEU A 18 6.30 4.31 10.09
CA LEU A 18 5.14 5.14 9.86
C LEU A 18 3.89 4.30 9.68
N ILE A 19 2.87 4.47 10.52
CA ILE A 19 1.53 3.99 10.20
C ILE A 19 0.79 5.09 9.44
N HIS A 20 0.58 4.85 8.16
CA HIS A 20 -0.25 5.70 7.33
C HIS A 20 -1.31 4.87 6.61
N LEU A 21 -2.46 5.47 6.41
CA LEU A 21 -3.59 4.83 5.72
C LEU A 21 -3.46 4.86 4.19
N GLY A 22 -2.27 5.13 3.66
CA GLY A 22 -2.01 5.22 2.22
C GLY A 22 -2.35 3.95 1.43
N ASN A 23 -2.35 2.78 2.09
CA ASN A 23 -2.80 1.54 1.46
C ASN A 23 -4.30 1.52 1.16
N VAL A 24 -5.13 2.31 1.86
CA VAL A 24 -6.59 2.37 1.62
C VAL A 24 -6.90 2.96 0.25
N PRO A 25 -6.50 4.20 -0.09
CA PRO A 25 -6.74 4.76 -1.42
C PRO A 25 -6.07 3.94 -2.52
N LEU A 26 -4.88 3.39 -2.29
CA LEU A 26 -4.20 2.49 -3.21
C LEU A 26 -5.08 1.30 -3.60
N PHE A 27 -5.58 0.54 -2.62
CA PHE A 27 -6.40 -0.64 -2.87
C PHE A 27 -7.75 -0.27 -3.48
N ILE A 28 -8.37 0.84 -3.07
CA ILE A 28 -9.60 1.33 -3.68
C ILE A 28 -9.37 1.67 -5.16
N CYS A 29 -8.34 2.44 -5.48
CA CYS A 29 -7.99 2.76 -6.88
C CYS A 29 -7.72 1.49 -7.71
N ALA A 30 -7.00 0.53 -7.16
CA ALA A 30 -6.71 -0.73 -7.84
C ALA A 30 -7.98 -1.56 -8.11
N ILE A 31 -8.88 -1.65 -7.12
CA ILE A 31 -10.11 -2.44 -7.22
C ILE A 31 -11.13 -1.81 -8.17
N ILE A 32 -11.25 -0.48 -8.18
CA ILE A 32 -12.26 0.25 -8.96
C ILE A 32 -11.77 0.56 -10.37
N PHE A 33 -10.57 1.10 -10.49
CA PHE A 33 -10.01 1.62 -11.74
C PHE A 33 -8.98 0.69 -12.39
N GLY A 34 -8.70 -0.45 -11.74
CA GLY A 34 -7.85 -1.50 -12.29
C GLY A 34 -6.35 -1.32 -12.04
N LYS A 35 -5.57 -2.25 -12.60
CA LYS A 35 -4.14 -2.43 -12.32
C LYS A 35 -3.26 -1.22 -12.65
N LYS A 36 -3.52 -0.51 -13.74
CA LYS A 36 -2.72 0.66 -14.12
C LYS A 36 -2.93 1.81 -13.13
N SER A 37 -4.17 2.10 -12.79
CA SER A 37 -4.52 3.14 -11.81
C SER A 37 -4.01 2.79 -10.41
N GLY A 38 -4.11 1.51 -10.02
CA GLY A 38 -3.53 1.01 -8.77
C GLY A 38 -2.01 1.17 -8.72
N ALA A 39 -1.31 0.81 -9.81
CA ALA A 39 0.14 0.96 -9.90
C ALA A 39 0.58 2.44 -9.80
N ILE A 40 -0.11 3.33 -10.50
CA ILE A 40 0.19 4.77 -10.48
C ILE A 40 -0.13 5.36 -9.10
N ALA A 41 -1.32 5.10 -8.56
CA ALA A 41 -1.71 5.60 -7.24
C ALA A 41 -0.76 5.12 -6.14
N GLY A 42 -0.35 3.85 -6.20
CA GLY A 42 0.62 3.28 -5.27
C GLY A 42 2.02 3.82 -5.48
N GLY A 43 2.59 3.61 -6.65
CA GLY A 43 3.97 3.96 -6.94
C GLY A 43 4.22 5.46 -6.86
N VAL A 44 3.48 6.23 -7.67
CA VAL A 44 3.68 7.69 -7.72
C VAL A 44 3.18 8.36 -6.43
N GLY A 45 1.97 8.00 -5.97
CA GLY A 45 1.38 8.62 -4.79
C GLY A 45 2.21 8.41 -3.54
N MET A 46 2.63 7.18 -3.26
CA MET A 46 3.42 6.85 -2.08
C MET A 46 4.89 7.24 -2.21
N GLY A 47 5.47 7.14 -3.41
CA GLY A 47 6.83 7.60 -3.66
C GLY A 47 6.96 9.11 -3.49
N LEU A 48 5.99 9.90 -3.98
CA LEU A 48 5.93 11.34 -3.73
C LEU A 48 5.72 11.66 -2.25
N PHE A 49 4.87 10.89 -1.57
CA PHE A 49 4.67 11.05 -0.12
C PHE A 49 6.00 10.89 0.62
N ASP A 50 6.79 9.87 0.31
CA ASP A 50 8.08 9.64 0.95
C ASP A 50 9.07 10.79 0.67
N LEU A 51 9.12 11.28 -0.58
CA LEU A 51 9.97 12.43 -0.94
C LEU A 51 9.59 13.68 -0.15
N LEU A 52 8.29 14.00 -0.06
CA LEU A 52 7.80 15.19 0.60
C LEU A 52 7.86 15.10 2.14
N SER A 53 7.81 13.88 2.68
CA SER A 53 7.86 13.62 4.12
C SER A 53 9.27 13.43 4.66
N GLY A 54 10.31 13.54 3.83
CA GLY A 54 11.70 13.38 4.24
C GLY A 54 12.23 11.95 4.24
N TRP A 55 11.44 10.98 3.73
CA TRP A 55 11.83 9.57 3.59
C TRP A 55 12.48 9.29 2.23
N THR A 56 13.36 10.18 1.78
CA THR A 56 13.95 10.16 0.43
C THR A 56 14.69 8.88 0.09
N ALA A 57 15.35 8.25 1.07
CA ALA A 57 16.05 6.99 0.86
C ALA A 57 15.11 5.82 0.54
N TRP A 58 13.87 5.86 1.05
CA TRP A 58 12.85 4.84 0.79
C TRP A 58 12.06 5.10 -0.49
N ALA A 59 11.95 6.35 -0.94
CA ALA A 59 11.11 6.74 -2.06
C ALA A 59 11.28 5.89 -3.34
N PRO A 60 12.49 5.55 -3.83
CA PRO A 60 12.66 4.67 -4.98
C PRO A 60 12.11 3.26 -4.75
N PHE A 61 12.34 2.71 -3.57
CA PHE A 61 11.84 1.38 -3.20
C PHE A 61 10.33 1.39 -3.04
N THR A 62 9.79 2.40 -2.36
CA THR A 62 8.34 2.59 -2.19
C THR A 62 7.64 2.72 -3.54
N PHE A 63 8.21 3.48 -4.47
CA PHE A 63 7.68 3.61 -5.83
C PHE A 63 7.49 2.23 -6.50
N ILE A 64 8.50 1.37 -6.42
CA ILE A 64 8.45 0.03 -7.02
C ILE A 64 7.52 -0.90 -6.22
N ILE A 65 7.72 -1.01 -4.91
CA ILE A 65 7.03 -1.97 -4.05
C ILE A 65 5.52 -1.68 -4.05
N VAL A 66 5.14 -0.44 -3.77
CA VAL A 66 3.73 -0.05 -3.65
C VAL A 66 3.06 0.05 -5.01
N GLY A 67 3.82 0.37 -6.06
CA GLY A 67 3.38 0.25 -7.44
C GLY A 67 3.04 -1.19 -7.82
N LEU A 68 3.89 -2.15 -7.47
CA LEU A 68 3.64 -3.59 -7.67
C LEU A 68 2.45 -4.09 -6.84
N MET A 69 2.27 -3.60 -5.60
CA MET A 69 1.09 -3.91 -4.79
C MET A 69 -0.19 -3.49 -5.50
N GLY A 70 -0.26 -2.24 -5.95
CA GLY A 70 -1.42 -1.72 -6.66
C GLY A 70 -1.69 -2.44 -7.98
N PHE A 71 -0.63 -2.72 -8.74
CA PHE A 71 -0.74 -3.50 -9.97
C PHE A 71 -1.31 -4.89 -9.72
N SER A 72 -0.79 -5.62 -8.74
CA SER A 72 -1.23 -6.99 -8.42
C SER A 72 -2.68 -7.03 -7.95
N VAL A 73 -3.06 -6.12 -7.06
CA VAL A 73 -4.46 -6.02 -6.59
C VAL A 73 -5.40 -5.77 -7.76
N GLY A 74 -5.09 -4.80 -8.62
CA GLY A 74 -5.89 -4.50 -9.80
C GLY A 74 -5.93 -5.67 -10.78
N ALA A 75 -4.80 -6.31 -11.08
CA ALA A 75 -4.73 -7.43 -12.02
C ALA A 75 -5.55 -8.64 -11.58
N ILE A 76 -5.59 -8.93 -10.26
CA ILE A 76 -6.39 -10.02 -9.72
C ILE A 76 -7.89 -9.65 -9.76
N THR A 77 -8.24 -8.45 -9.30
CA THR A 77 -9.64 -8.02 -9.18
C THR A 77 -10.31 -7.68 -10.52
N GLU A 78 -9.54 -7.32 -11.55
CA GLU A 78 -10.04 -7.20 -12.92
C GLU A 78 -10.49 -8.55 -13.48
N LYS A 79 -9.68 -9.60 -13.28
CA LYS A 79 -9.94 -10.94 -13.83
C LYS A 79 -10.94 -11.73 -13.01
N LYS A 80 -10.94 -11.55 -11.72
CA LYS A 80 -11.70 -12.35 -10.75
C LYS A 80 -12.56 -11.44 -9.88
N LYS A 81 -13.88 -11.55 -10.03
CA LYS A 81 -14.83 -10.75 -9.26
C LYS A 81 -15.23 -11.49 -7.98
N GLY A 82 -15.56 -10.74 -6.95
CA GLY A 82 -16.07 -11.25 -5.68
C GLY A 82 -15.20 -10.95 -4.47
N PHE A 83 -15.79 -11.09 -3.30
CA PHE A 83 -15.17 -10.75 -2.02
C PHE A 83 -13.89 -11.56 -1.75
N GLY A 84 -13.95 -12.89 -1.97
CA GLY A 84 -12.80 -13.77 -1.72
C GLY A 84 -11.57 -13.41 -2.56
N TRP A 85 -11.77 -12.97 -3.80
CA TRP A 85 -10.67 -12.56 -4.67
C TRP A 85 -10.07 -11.22 -4.27
N LYS A 86 -10.84 -10.31 -3.66
CA LYS A 86 -10.32 -9.09 -3.05
C LYS A 86 -9.42 -9.42 -1.86
N VAL A 87 -9.80 -10.41 -1.03
CA VAL A 87 -8.97 -10.89 0.08
C VAL A 87 -7.67 -11.47 -0.45
N VAL A 88 -7.74 -12.37 -1.45
CA VAL A 88 -6.54 -12.96 -2.07
C VAL A 88 -5.63 -11.87 -2.64
N ALA A 89 -6.19 -10.88 -3.34
CA ALA A 89 -5.42 -9.77 -3.90
C ALA A 89 -4.67 -8.97 -2.84
N ILE A 90 -5.33 -8.68 -1.71
CA ILE A 90 -4.71 -7.96 -0.60
C ILE A 90 -3.65 -8.81 0.09
N LEU A 91 -3.84 -10.13 0.22
CA LEU A 91 -2.82 -11.04 0.75
C LEU A 91 -1.57 -11.07 -0.14
N VAL A 92 -1.75 -11.11 -1.46
CA VAL A 92 -0.62 -11.02 -2.41
C VAL A 92 0.10 -9.68 -2.25
N ALA A 93 -0.63 -8.57 -2.14
CA ALA A 93 -0.03 -7.26 -1.88
C ALA A 93 0.72 -7.21 -0.54
N CYS A 94 0.20 -7.88 0.49
CA CYS A 94 0.87 -7.99 1.79
C CYS A 94 2.22 -8.70 1.68
N VAL A 95 2.28 -9.80 0.96
CA VAL A 95 3.54 -10.55 0.71
C VAL A 95 4.53 -9.66 -0.06
N ILE A 96 4.09 -8.97 -1.11
CA ILE A 96 4.93 -8.04 -1.89
C ILE A 96 5.47 -6.94 -0.98
N LYS A 97 4.63 -6.37 -0.10
CA LYS A 97 5.03 -5.32 0.82
C LYS A 97 6.11 -5.80 1.78
N ILE A 98 5.86 -6.92 2.48
CA ILE A 98 6.79 -7.45 3.48
C ILE A 98 8.12 -7.81 2.83
N ALA A 99 8.11 -8.57 1.74
CA ALA A 99 9.33 -8.95 1.04
C ALA A 99 10.08 -7.75 0.46
N GLY A 100 9.36 -6.82 -0.16
CA GLY A 100 9.95 -5.63 -0.76
C GLY A 100 10.61 -4.71 0.27
N TYR A 101 9.91 -4.38 1.36
CA TYR A 101 10.49 -3.53 2.40
C TYR A 101 11.57 -4.25 3.20
N TYR A 102 11.47 -5.57 3.41
CA TYR A 102 12.55 -6.34 4.02
C TYR A 102 13.85 -6.20 3.22
N ILE A 103 13.78 -6.35 1.89
CA ILE A 103 14.94 -6.21 1.00
C ILE A 103 15.43 -4.75 0.98
N ALA A 104 14.52 -3.79 0.83
CA ALA A 104 14.86 -2.36 0.79
C ALA A 104 15.60 -1.92 2.06
N GLU A 105 15.06 -2.26 3.22
CA GLU A 105 15.66 -1.93 4.52
C GLU A 105 16.97 -2.68 4.75
N GLY A 106 17.08 -3.95 4.29
CA GLY A 106 18.31 -4.70 4.32
C GLY A 106 19.45 -4.02 3.56
N ILE A 107 19.13 -3.43 2.40
CA ILE A 107 20.07 -2.65 1.60
C ILE A 107 20.38 -1.32 2.27
N ILE A 108 19.36 -0.58 2.73
CA ILE A 108 19.54 0.75 3.33
C ILE A 108 20.34 0.68 4.63
N TYR A 109 20.06 -0.29 5.47
CA TYR A 109 20.72 -0.44 6.78
C TYR A 109 22.02 -1.27 6.72
N GLY A 110 22.28 -1.96 5.62
CA GLY A 110 23.40 -2.90 5.50
C GLY A 110 23.32 -4.08 6.48
N ASN A 111 22.11 -4.41 6.95
CA ASN A 111 21.86 -5.43 7.97
C ASN A 111 20.52 -6.13 7.68
N TRP A 112 20.53 -7.46 7.72
CA TRP A 112 19.36 -8.29 7.42
C TRP A 112 18.53 -8.69 8.65
N ILE A 113 18.98 -8.32 9.85
CA ILE A 113 18.25 -8.59 11.11
C ILE A 113 17.28 -7.45 11.42
N THR A 114 17.74 -6.21 11.27
CA THR A 114 16.94 -5.00 11.55
C THR A 114 15.62 -4.95 10.81
N PRO A 115 15.52 -5.30 9.50
CA PRO A 115 14.26 -5.27 8.76
C PRO A 115 13.17 -6.19 9.32
N ALA A 116 13.53 -7.25 10.04
CA ALA A 116 12.56 -8.14 10.66
C ALA A 116 11.65 -7.40 11.67
N SER A 117 12.17 -6.34 12.30
CA SER A 117 11.39 -5.51 13.24
C SER A 117 10.29 -4.68 12.57
N SER A 118 10.38 -4.44 11.25
CA SER A 118 9.39 -3.69 10.47
C SER A 118 8.21 -4.56 10.01
N ILE A 119 8.35 -5.90 10.05
CA ILE A 119 7.31 -6.83 9.60
C ILE A 119 5.98 -6.63 10.34
N PRO A 120 5.94 -6.56 11.68
CA PRO A 120 4.68 -6.36 12.40
C PRO A 120 3.97 -5.05 12.02
N GLY A 121 4.74 -3.96 11.84
CA GLY A 121 4.21 -2.67 11.40
C GLY A 121 3.60 -2.71 10.01
N ASN A 122 4.28 -3.37 9.07
CA ASN A 122 3.79 -3.56 7.70
C ASN A 122 2.54 -4.44 7.65
N LEU A 123 2.48 -5.50 8.45
CA LEU A 123 1.29 -6.36 8.60
C LEU A 123 0.11 -5.56 9.15
N LEU A 124 0.32 -4.77 10.20
CA LEU A 124 -0.72 -3.95 10.81
C LEU A 124 -1.27 -2.92 9.81
N GLN A 125 -0.40 -2.24 9.06
CA GLN A 125 -0.82 -1.28 8.03
C GLN A 125 -1.70 -1.92 6.95
N VAL A 126 -1.29 -3.07 6.43
CA VAL A 126 -2.08 -3.79 5.42
C VAL A 126 -3.36 -4.34 6.02
N GLY A 127 -3.30 -4.87 7.25
CA GLY A 127 -4.46 -5.40 7.95
C GLY A 127 -5.55 -4.35 8.18
N VAL A 128 -5.18 -3.17 8.69
CA VAL A 128 -6.11 -2.05 8.87
C VAL A 128 -6.70 -1.61 7.53
N ALA A 129 -5.85 -1.45 6.51
CA ALA A 129 -6.31 -1.09 5.18
C ALA A 129 -7.25 -2.14 4.58
N ALA A 130 -6.96 -3.43 4.78
CA ALA A 130 -7.80 -4.54 4.33
C ALA A 130 -9.21 -4.45 4.92
N VAL A 131 -9.31 -4.29 6.24
CA VAL A 131 -10.62 -4.18 6.91
C VAL A 131 -11.43 -3.03 6.33
N VAL A 132 -10.85 -1.83 6.25
CA VAL A 132 -11.51 -0.65 5.70
C VAL A 132 -11.95 -0.89 4.26
N VAL A 133 -11.03 -1.34 3.41
CA VAL A 133 -11.28 -1.54 1.97
C VAL A 133 -12.32 -2.62 1.72
N LEU A 134 -12.28 -3.74 2.43
CA LEU A 134 -13.23 -4.83 2.26
C LEU A 134 -14.66 -4.40 2.63
N ILE A 135 -14.82 -3.53 3.65
CA ILE A 135 -16.12 -3.00 4.05
C ILE A 135 -16.68 -2.04 2.98
N ILE A 136 -15.85 -1.08 2.52
CA ILE A 136 -16.35 0.02 1.69
C ILE A 136 -16.27 -0.24 0.18
N SER A 137 -15.37 -1.13 -0.28
CA SER A 137 -15.10 -1.34 -1.71
C SER A 137 -16.33 -1.81 -2.50
N GLY A 138 -17.23 -2.58 -1.87
CA GLY A 138 -18.45 -3.04 -2.54
C GLY A 138 -19.43 -1.90 -2.86
N GLN A 139 -19.57 -0.95 -1.93
CA GLN A 139 -20.44 0.23 -2.14
C GLN A 139 -19.83 1.18 -3.16
N LEU A 140 -18.51 1.42 -3.04
CA LEU A 140 -17.80 2.30 -3.97
C LEU A 140 -17.77 1.73 -5.40
N GLN A 141 -17.64 0.43 -5.58
CA GLN A 141 -17.72 -0.19 -6.91
C GLN A 141 -19.10 0.02 -7.54
N LYS A 142 -20.19 -0.23 -6.80
CA LYS A 142 -21.56 0.01 -7.29
C LYS A 142 -21.78 1.47 -7.68
N LEU A 143 -21.23 2.40 -6.89
CA LEU A 143 -21.31 3.83 -7.20
C LEU A 143 -20.51 4.17 -8.48
N ALA A 144 -19.28 3.68 -8.60
CA ALA A 144 -18.44 3.90 -9.76
C ALA A 144 -19.03 3.28 -11.04
N GLU A 145 -19.68 2.11 -10.95
CA GLU A 145 -20.43 1.49 -12.06
C GLU A 145 -21.59 2.36 -12.52
N ARG A 146 -22.38 2.91 -11.58
CA ARG A 146 -23.48 3.83 -11.90
C ARG A 146 -23.02 5.11 -12.57
N MET A 147 -21.83 5.58 -12.23
CA MET A 147 -21.22 6.78 -12.82
C MET A 147 -20.45 6.50 -14.12
N GLY A 148 -20.37 5.24 -14.57
CA GLY A 148 -19.63 4.84 -15.76
C GLY A 148 -18.11 4.95 -15.63
N LEU A 149 -17.58 5.00 -14.42
CA LEU A 149 -16.14 5.20 -14.11
C LEU A 149 -15.36 3.90 -13.96
N CYS A 150 -16.01 2.74 -13.91
CA CYS A 150 -15.32 1.47 -13.81
C CYS A 150 -14.71 1.03 -15.14
N THR A 151 -13.48 0.51 -15.12
CA THR A 151 -12.94 -0.26 -16.25
C THR A 151 -13.76 -1.55 -16.40
N LYS A 152 -14.33 -1.76 -17.59
CA LYS A 152 -15.00 -3.01 -17.95
C LYS A 152 -14.04 -4.18 -17.97
#